data_b36c9307f1e9473743f7aee8ceb83c81
#
_entry.id   b36c9307f1e9473743f7aee8ceb83c81
#
_cell.length_a   1.000
_cell.length_b   1.000
_cell.length_c   1.000
_cell.angle_alpha   90.00
_cell.angle_beta   90.00
_cell.angle_gamma   90.00
#
_symmetry.space_group_name_H-M   'P 1'
#
loop_
_entity.id
_entity.type
_entity.pdbx_description
1 polymer ?
#
loop_
_entity_poly.entity_id
_entity_poly.type
_entity_poly.pdbx_seq_one_letter_code
_entity_poly.pdbx_strand_id
1 'polypeptide(L)'
;AYTNFFSAVNQKMEFDIKKTSFSILNGTATVTVHVKYIDGSDIYRETITEFLKQIVSTAFSGETLTEEETQQKLASLLEEKAASAQDTFAETDISYPLIKAGDTWKIVTLDENTAKMMSANFTDVQGEIESSLEEAQEAENSDSAQTPQAASGDTIDMSNEKFTIHYKQHRVGKDYSGASCLLVYYDYSNNGTSPSSAMVDVSLQAYQNGQVLSAAIPEGDDEAIDQFMTEVQPGQAVTVCQAFSLIDESDVTLQAGEAFSLGGGTVTTQILQLN
;
A
#
# COMPACT_ATOMS: atom_id res chain seq x y z
N ALA A 1 -13.73 -3.56 -18.13
CA ALA A 1 -13.08 -4.29 -17.03
C ALA A 1 -13.80 -4.00 -15.71
N TYR A 2 -13.76 -2.78 -15.16
CA TYR A 2 -14.41 -2.44 -13.89
C TYR A 2 -15.90 -2.83 -13.82
N THR A 3 -16.67 -2.61 -14.89
CA THR A 3 -18.08 -2.99 -14.95
C THR A 3 -18.28 -4.49 -14.74
N ASN A 4 -17.42 -5.33 -15.29
CA ASN A 4 -17.50 -6.78 -15.15
C ASN A 4 -17.22 -7.21 -13.71
N PHE A 5 -16.19 -6.63 -13.08
CA PHE A 5 -15.85 -6.88 -11.68
C PHE A 5 -17.04 -6.53 -10.77
N PHE A 6 -17.55 -5.29 -10.83
CA PHE A 6 -18.68 -4.87 -9.99
C PHE A 6 -19.96 -5.65 -10.27
N SER A 7 -20.19 -6.04 -11.51
CA SER A 7 -21.32 -6.92 -11.84
C SER A 7 -21.19 -8.29 -11.18
N ALA A 8 -19.99 -8.87 -11.21
CA ALA A 8 -19.73 -10.19 -10.63
C ALA A 8 -19.86 -10.19 -9.10
N VAL A 9 -19.30 -9.19 -8.42
CA VAL A 9 -19.39 -9.10 -6.95
C VAL A 9 -20.81 -8.79 -6.48
N ASN A 10 -21.52 -7.91 -7.18
CA ASN A 10 -22.89 -7.56 -6.80
C ASN A 10 -23.93 -8.67 -7.10
N GLN A 11 -23.64 -9.60 -8.03
CA GLN A 11 -24.48 -10.78 -8.25
C GLN A 11 -24.47 -11.77 -7.08
N LYS A 12 -23.46 -11.72 -6.22
CA LYS A 12 -23.32 -12.57 -5.02
C LYS A 12 -23.94 -11.94 -3.77
N MET A 13 -24.58 -10.79 -3.92
CA MET A 13 -25.23 -10.09 -2.82
C MET A 13 -26.51 -10.82 -2.40
N GLU A 14 -26.66 -10.99 -1.08
CA GLU A 14 -27.88 -11.52 -0.46
C GLU A 14 -28.49 -10.45 0.43
N PHE A 15 -29.82 -10.40 0.55
CA PHE A 15 -30.48 -9.45 1.41
C PHE A 15 -31.77 -9.99 2.05
N ASP A 16 -32.06 -9.49 3.24
CA ASP A 16 -33.27 -9.74 4.00
C ASP A 16 -33.89 -8.44 4.53
N ILE A 17 -35.22 -8.28 4.39
CA ILE A 17 -35.94 -7.14 4.96
C ILE A 17 -36.16 -7.40 6.45
N LYS A 18 -35.48 -6.66 7.31
CA LYS A 18 -35.58 -6.78 8.77
C LYS A 18 -36.74 -6.00 9.35
N LYS A 19 -37.02 -4.80 8.83
CA LYS A 19 -38.02 -3.90 9.39
C LYS A 19 -38.56 -2.97 8.33
N THR A 20 -39.87 -2.71 8.41
CA THR A 20 -40.54 -1.69 7.63
C THR A 20 -41.40 -0.82 8.55
N SER A 21 -41.27 0.49 8.45
CA SER A 21 -42.09 1.46 9.17
C SER A 21 -42.72 2.44 8.19
N PHE A 22 -43.99 2.79 8.41
CA PHE A 22 -44.76 3.67 7.54
C PHE A 22 -45.32 4.87 8.32
N SER A 23 -45.32 6.03 7.65
CA SER A 23 -46.09 7.20 8.08
C SER A 23 -47.11 7.52 7.00
N ILE A 24 -48.34 7.04 7.22
CA ILE A 24 -49.44 7.19 6.25
C ILE A 24 -49.76 8.69 6.03
N LEU A 25 -49.71 9.49 7.10
CA LEU A 25 -50.00 10.92 7.05
C LEU A 25 -49.05 11.71 6.15
N ASN A 26 -47.79 11.29 6.12
CA ASN A 26 -46.72 12.00 5.39
C ASN A 26 -46.35 11.31 4.06
N GLY A 27 -46.93 10.16 3.76
CA GLY A 27 -46.57 9.37 2.57
C GLY A 27 -45.09 8.95 2.56
N THR A 28 -44.52 8.68 3.76
CA THR A 28 -43.14 8.26 3.91
C THR A 28 -43.04 6.86 4.52
N ALA A 29 -41.95 6.16 4.24
CA ALA A 29 -41.63 4.88 4.86
C ALA A 29 -40.09 4.78 5.09
N THR A 30 -39.70 3.87 5.96
CA THR A 30 -38.31 3.45 6.09
C THR A 30 -38.28 1.94 6.05
N VAL A 31 -37.40 1.41 5.23
CA VAL A 31 -37.15 -0.04 5.12
C VAL A 31 -35.70 -0.29 5.56
N THR A 32 -35.53 -1.12 6.57
CA THR A 32 -34.21 -1.60 7.01
C THR A 32 -33.97 -2.97 6.41
N VAL A 33 -32.87 -3.09 5.70
CA VAL A 33 -32.45 -4.30 4.96
C VAL A 33 -31.13 -4.76 5.53
N HIS A 34 -31.07 -6.03 5.90
CA HIS A 34 -29.80 -6.70 6.19
C HIS A 34 -29.19 -7.17 4.88
N VAL A 35 -27.96 -6.82 4.61
CA VAL A 35 -27.27 -7.17 3.37
C VAL A 35 -25.98 -7.90 3.68
N LYS A 36 -25.76 -9.02 2.98
CA LYS A 36 -24.49 -9.73 2.93
C LYS A 36 -23.91 -9.53 1.52
N TYR A 37 -22.69 -9.06 1.45
CA TYR A 37 -22.04 -8.67 0.19
C TYR A 37 -20.56 -9.06 0.20
N ILE A 38 -19.92 -9.08 -0.97
CA ILE A 38 -18.50 -9.37 -1.11
C ILE A 38 -17.71 -8.21 -0.48
N ASP A 39 -16.78 -8.57 0.40
CA ASP A 39 -15.71 -7.68 0.87
C ASP A 39 -14.52 -7.77 -0.08
N GLY A 40 -14.32 -6.76 -0.89
CA GLY A 40 -13.24 -6.66 -1.87
C GLY A 40 -11.98 -5.98 -1.34
N SER A 41 -11.92 -5.62 -0.06
CA SER A 41 -10.83 -4.82 0.51
C SER A 41 -9.44 -5.40 0.22
N ASP A 42 -9.26 -6.70 0.42
CA ASP A 42 -7.98 -7.37 0.17
C ASP A 42 -7.65 -7.42 -1.33
N ILE A 43 -8.66 -7.64 -2.19
CA ILE A 43 -8.49 -7.62 -3.65
C ILE A 43 -8.00 -6.24 -4.10
N TYR A 44 -8.56 -5.16 -3.56
CA TYR A 44 -8.14 -3.81 -3.90
C TYR A 44 -6.74 -3.50 -3.40
N ARG A 45 -6.40 -3.85 -2.15
CA ARG A 45 -5.06 -3.64 -1.58
C ARG A 45 -4.00 -4.38 -2.39
N GLU A 46 -4.22 -5.65 -2.70
CA GLU A 46 -3.30 -6.44 -3.52
C GLU A 46 -3.15 -5.86 -4.94
N THR A 47 -4.28 -5.46 -5.57
CA THR A 47 -4.28 -4.87 -6.91
C THR A 47 -3.45 -3.60 -6.95
N ILE A 48 -3.63 -2.69 -5.98
CA ILE A 48 -2.94 -1.42 -5.93
C ILE A 48 -1.47 -1.62 -5.61
N THR A 49 -1.15 -2.49 -4.65
CA THR A 49 0.25 -2.83 -4.32
C THR A 49 0.98 -3.35 -5.57
N GLU A 50 0.41 -4.29 -6.28
CA GLU A 50 1.01 -4.86 -7.48
C GLU A 50 1.10 -3.82 -8.62
N PHE A 51 0.08 -2.98 -8.76
CA PHE A 51 0.09 -1.90 -9.73
C PHE A 51 1.23 -0.90 -9.47
N LEU A 52 1.41 -0.46 -8.23
CA LEU A 52 2.50 0.46 -7.86
C LEU A 52 3.88 -0.16 -8.13
N LYS A 53 4.08 -1.43 -7.80
CA LYS A 53 5.31 -2.16 -8.14
C LYS A 53 5.61 -2.11 -9.64
N GLN A 54 4.62 -2.37 -10.47
CA GLN A 54 4.77 -2.35 -11.93
C GLN A 54 5.02 -0.95 -12.48
N ILE A 55 4.39 0.11 -11.91
CA ILE A 55 4.65 1.50 -12.30
C ILE A 55 6.10 1.88 -11.98
N VAL A 56 6.56 1.55 -10.78
CA VAL A 56 7.95 1.81 -10.36
C VAL A 56 8.92 1.09 -11.30
N SER A 57 8.74 -0.19 -11.56
CA SER A 57 9.57 -0.98 -12.49
C SER A 57 9.60 -0.37 -13.90
N THR A 58 8.44 0.06 -14.41
CA THR A 58 8.32 0.69 -15.74
C THR A 58 9.05 2.03 -15.80
N ALA A 59 8.94 2.85 -14.76
CA ALA A 59 9.63 4.14 -14.68
C ALA A 59 11.16 3.98 -14.71
N PHE A 60 11.69 2.94 -14.05
CA PHE A 60 13.14 2.65 -14.06
C PHE A 60 13.64 2.08 -15.40
N SER A 61 12.79 1.40 -16.16
CA SER A 61 13.16 0.98 -17.55
C SER A 61 13.17 2.14 -18.56
N GLY A 62 12.83 3.35 -18.11
CA GLY A 62 12.77 4.54 -18.97
C GLY A 62 11.51 4.58 -19.84
N GLU A 63 10.56 3.70 -19.61
CA GLU A 63 9.27 3.68 -20.27
C GLU A 63 8.27 4.57 -19.50
N THR A 64 7.42 5.30 -20.22
CA THR A 64 6.32 6.05 -19.66
C THR A 64 5.01 5.47 -20.17
N LEU A 65 4.15 5.08 -19.23
CA LEU A 65 2.81 4.62 -19.58
C LEU A 65 1.90 5.82 -19.88
N THR A 66 1.08 5.69 -20.90
CA THR A 66 -0.03 6.62 -21.14
C THR A 66 -1.12 6.40 -20.10
N GLU A 67 -2.01 7.37 -19.94
CA GLU A 67 -3.16 7.25 -19.03
C GLU A 67 -4.04 6.05 -19.40
N GLU A 68 -4.24 5.78 -20.68
CA GLU A 68 -5.03 4.64 -21.15
C GLU A 68 -4.36 3.30 -20.82
N GLU A 69 -3.05 3.16 -21.03
CA GLU A 69 -2.29 1.96 -20.65
C GLU A 69 -2.29 1.74 -19.14
N THR A 70 -2.16 2.81 -18.38
CA THR A 70 -2.25 2.80 -16.91
C THR A 70 -3.59 2.26 -16.44
N GLN A 71 -4.70 2.77 -16.98
CA GLN A 71 -6.04 2.32 -16.65
C GLN A 71 -6.30 0.86 -17.08
N GLN A 72 -5.83 0.45 -18.26
CA GLN A 72 -5.96 -0.93 -18.73
C GLN A 72 -5.18 -1.90 -17.84
N LYS A 73 -3.98 -1.53 -17.43
CA LYS A 73 -3.14 -2.34 -16.56
C LYS A 73 -3.77 -2.54 -15.19
N LEU A 74 -4.22 -1.46 -14.56
CA LEU A 74 -4.94 -1.52 -13.28
C LEU A 74 -6.19 -2.39 -13.37
N ALA A 75 -6.98 -2.23 -14.43
CA ALA A 75 -8.18 -3.02 -14.64
C ALA A 75 -7.90 -4.51 -14.86
N SER A 76 -6.82 -4.86 -15.57
CA SER A 76 -6.42 -6.25 -15.79
C SER A 76 -5.94 -6.90 -14.49
N LEU A 77 -5.17 -6.17 -13.67
CA LEU A 77 -4.75 -6.64 -12.36
C LEU A 77 -5.93 -6.88 -11.42
N LEU A 78 -6.92 -5.97 -11.41
CA LEU A 78 -8.12 -6.16 -10.61
C LEU A 78 -8.89 -7.43 -11.00
N GLU A 79 -9.04 -7.69 -12.30
CA GLU A 79 -9.69 -8.92 -12.79
C GLU A 79 -8.89 -10.17 -12.41
N GLU A 80 -7.57 -10.15 -12.51
CA GLU A 80 -6.67 -11.25 -12.13
C GLU A 80 -6.76 -11.56 -10.64
N LYS A 81 -6.62 -10.54 -9.77
CA LYS A 81 -6.71 -10.71 -8.32
C LYS A 81 -8.09 -11.20 -7.90
N ALA A 82 -9.14 -10.63 -8.47
CA ALA A 82 -10.52 -11.07 -8.20
C ALA A 82 -10.79 -12.53 -8.62
N ALA A 83 -10.17 -13.00 -9.71
CA ALA A 83 -10.33 -14.38 -10.16
C ALA A 83 -9.61 -15.40 -9.27
N SER A 84 -8.54 -14.99 -8.59
CA SER A 84 -7.72 -15.84 -7.71
C SER A 84 -8.14 -15.77 -6.23
N ALA A 85 -8.85 -14.70 -5.83
CA ALA A 85 -9.27 -14.49 -4.44
C ALA A 85 -10.38 -15.44 -4.01
N GLN A 86 -10.38 -15.81 -2.73
CA GLN A 86 -11.52 -16.46 -2.09
C GLN A 86 -12.59 -15.42 -1.77
N ASP A 87 -13.87 -15.80 -1.91
CA ASP A 87 -14.97 -14.93 -1.55
C ASP A 87 -14.98 -14.64 -0.04
N THR A 88 -14.70 -13.41 0.34
CA THR A 88 -14.88 -12.88 1.68
C THR A 88 -16.16 -12.07 1.74
N PHE A 89 -16.97 -12.22 2.79
CA PHE A 89 -18.25 -11.54 2.90
C PHE A 89 -18.27 -10.60 4.11
N ALA A 90 -18.84 -9.40 3.90
CA ALA A 90 -19.25 -8.48 4.94
C ALA A 90 -20.76 -8.43 5.06
N GLU A 91 -21.27 -8.04 6.23
CA GLU A 91 -22.69 -7.91 6.51
C GLU A 91 -22.99 -6.56 7.16
N THR A 92 -24.08 -5.92 6.77
CA THR A 92 -24.50 -4.65 7.34
C THR A 92 -26.01 -4.47 7.27
N ASP A 93 -26.59 -3.64 8.16
CA ASP A 93 -27.98 -3.21 8.10
C ASP A 93 -28.05 -1.80 7.49
N ILE A 94 -28.80 -1.64 6.40
CA ILE A 94 -28.99 -0.37 5.70
C ILE A 94 -30.44 0.06 5.82
N SER A 95 -30.67 1.33 6.15
CA SER A 95 -32.01 1.90 6.28
C SER A 95 -32.30 2.86 5.13
N TYR A 96 -33.22 2.49 4.26
CA TYR A 96 -33.65 3.29 3.11
C TYR A 96 -34.87 4.12 3.45
N PRO A 97 -34.78 5.47 3.48
CA PRO A 97 -35.93 6.35 3.55
C PRO A 97 -36.65 6.37 2.19
N LEU A 98 -37.95 6.22 2.22
CA LEU A 98 -38.81 6.13 1.06
C LEU A 98 -39.87 7.22 1.08
N ILE A 99 -40.21 7.75 -0.08
CA ILE A 99 -41.38 8.64 -0.29
C ILE A 99 -42.30 8.05 -1.34
N LYS A 100 -43.61 8.18 -1.10
CA LYS A 100 -44.65 7.77 -2.04
C LYS A 100 -44.77 8.82 -3.16
N ALA A 101 -44.54 8.42 -4.39
CA ALA A 101 -44.69 9.25 -5.60
C ALA A 101 -45.73 8.60 -6.53
N GLY A 102 -46.98 9.05 -6.46
CA GLY A 102 -48.11 8.39 -7.13
C GLY A 102 -48.32 7.00 -6.53
N ASP A 103 -48.32 5.97 -7.37
CA ASP A 103 -48.47 4.57 -6.96
C ASP A 103 -47.17 3.83 -6.65
N THR A 104 -46.04 4.52 -6.72
CA THR A 104 -44.68 3.92 -6.47
C THR A 104 -44.02 4.53 -5.25
N TRP A 105 -43.14 3.73 -4.63
CA TRP A 105 -42.22 4.18 -3.60
C TRP A 105 -40.85 4.43 -4.20
N LYS A 106 -40.22 5.54 -3.85
CA LYS A 106 -38.87 5.91 -4.29
C LYS A 106 -37.96 6.08 -3.10
N ILE A 107 -36.72 5.59 -3.21
CA ILE A 107 -35.66 5.87 -2.24
C ILE A 107 -35.31 7.36 -2.34
N VAL A 108 -35.29 8.03 -1.19
CA VAL A 108 -35.02 9.48 -1.10
C VAL A 108 -33.54 9.78 -1.18
N THR A 109 -32.74 8.95 -0.49
CA THR A 109 -31.29 9.10 -0.45
C THR A 109 -30.64 7.74 -0.22
N LEU A 110 -29.40 7.62 -0.69
CA LEU A 110 -28.50 6.51 -0.39
C LEU A 110 -27.46 7.01 0.63
N ASP A 111 -27.21 6.19 1.63
CA ASP A 111 -26.20 6.48 2.63
C ASP A 111 -24.81 5.92 2.25
N GLU A 112 -23.81 6.24 3.06
CA GLU A 112 -22.42 5.78 2.87
C GLU A 112 -22.32 4.25 2.89
N ASN A 113 -23.09 3.56 3.74
CA ASN A 113 -23.11 2.10 3.79
C ASN A 113 -23.61 1.49 2.47
N THR A 114 -24.53 2.16 1.78
CA THR A 114 -24.96 1.74 0.44
C THR A 114 -23.84 1.85 -0.58
N ALA A 115 -23.08 2.96 -0.57
CA ALA A 115 -21.95 3.15 -1.46
C ALA A 115 -20.84 2.11 -1.16
N LYS A 116 -20.54 1.89 0.10
CA LYS A 116 -19.61 0.89 0.59
C LYS A 116 -19.97 -0.53 0.14
N MET A 117 -21.21 -0.94 0.33
CA MET A 117 -21.74 -2.22 -0.13
C MET A 117 -21.63 -2.37 -1.66
N MET A 118 -22.08 -1.37 -2.42
CA MET A 118 -22.10 -1.42 -3.89
C MET A 118 -20.70 -1.43 -4.50
N SER A 119 -19.74 -0.84 -3.81
CA SER A 119 -18.33 -0.81 -4.21
C SER A 119 -17.51 -1.96 -3.62
N ALA A 120 -18.12 -2.93 -2.94
CA ALA A 120 -17.42 -4.02 -2.26
C ALA A 120 -16.31 -3.50 -1.32
N ASN A 121 -16.61 -2.49 -0.50
CA ASN A 121 -15.71 -1.79 0.44
C ASN A 121 -14.57 -0.97 -0.21
N PHE A 122 -14.63 -0.65 -1.50
CA PHE A 122 -13.61 0.18 -2.15
C PHE A 122 -13.41 1.54 -1.44
N THR A 123 -14.50 2.15 -0.95
CA THR A 123 -14.43 3.46 -0.26
C THR A 123 -13.54 3.46 0.97
N ASP A 124 -13.47 2.34 1.69
CA ASP A 124 -12.58 2.20 2.85
C ASP A 124 -11.12 2.13 2.43
N VAL A 125 -10.84 1.32 1.41
CA VAL A 125 -9.48 1.17 0.85
C VAL A 125 -9.00 2.46 0.19
N GLN A 126 -9.89 3.20 -0.47
CA GLN A 126 -9.56 4.52 -1.04
C GLN A 126 -9.05 5.49 0.03
N GLY A 127 -9.71 5.55 1.18
CA GLY A 127 -9.27 6.40 2.30
C GLY A 127 -7.89 6.00 2.85
N GLU A 128 -7.62 4.70 2.95
CA GLU A 128 -6.30 4.18 3.34
C GLU A 128 -5.21 4.57 2.32
N ILE A 129 -5.51 4.49 1.03
CA ILE A 129 -4.59 4.86 -0.05
C ILE A 129 -4.31 6.36 -0.04
N GLU A 130 -5.36 7.19 0.04
CA GLU A 130 -5.23 8.65 0.09
C GLU A 130 -4.37 9.07 1.29
N SER A 131 -4.63 8.52 2.47
CA SER A 131 -3.82 8.78 3.68
C SER A 131 -2.35 8.37 3.50
N SER A 132 -2.10 7.21 2.92
CA SER A 132 -0.73 6.73 2.67
C SER A 132 0.01 7.57 1.62
N LEU A 133 -0.70 8.07 0.60
CA LEU A 133 -0.13 8.97 -0.40
C LEU A 133 0.12 10.38 0.17
N GLU A 134 -0.78 10.89 1.02
CA GLU A 134 -0.58 12.16 1.73
C GLU A 134 0.63 12.08 2.66
N GLU A 135 0.76 11.01 3.44
CA GLU A 135 1.93 10.76 4.28
C GLU A 135 3.23 10.69 3.48
N ALA A 136 3.21 10.04 2.30
CA ALA A 136 4.38 9.97 1.41
C ALA A 136 4.73 11.36 0.81
N GLN A 137 3.72 12.16 0.42
CA GLN A 137 3.94 13.52 -0.11
C GLN A 137 4.34 14.51 0.98
N GLU A 138 3.83 14.36 2.21
CA GLU A 138 4.28 15.14 3.35
C GLU A 138 5.73 14.82 3.72
N ALA A 139 6.15 13.57 3.58
CA ALA A 139 7.55 13.16 3.76
C ALA A 139 8.50 13.80 2.73
N GLU A 140 8.04 14.02 1.49
CA GLU A 140 8.83 14.73 0.46
C GLU A 140 8.83 16.26 0.65
N ASN A 141 7.78 16.84 1.27
CA ASN A 141 7.61 18.30 1.38
C ASN A 141 7.86 18.86 2.79
N SER A 142 7.98 18.02 3.81
CA SER A 142 8.15 18.50 5.18
C SER A 142 9.60 18.45 5.63
N ASP A 143 10.18 19.61 5.79
CA ASP A 143 11.31 19.93 6.68
C ASP A 143 10.93 19.72 8.17
N SER A 144 9.99 18.82 8.44
CA SER A 144 9.38 18.58 9.76
C SER A 144 9.82 17.24 10.30
N ALA A 145 10.44 17.27 11.47
CA ALA A 145 10.86 16.11 12.25
C ALA A 145 9.75 15.05 12.40
N GLN A 146 9.75 14.02 11.56
CA GLN A 146 8.99 12.80 11.80
C GLN A 146 9.77 11.96 12.81
N THR A 147 9.17 11.74 13.97
CA THR A 147 9.72 10.81 14.95
C THR A 147 9.53 9.39 14.40
N PRO A 148 10.60 8.54 14.37
CA PRO A 148 10.46 7.14 13.95
C PRO A 148 9.33 6.45 14.70
N GLN A 149 8.46 5.73 14.00
CA GLN A 149 7.37 4.99 14.62
C GLN A 149 7.95 3.94 15.58
N ALA A 150 7.35 3.77 16.75
CA ALA A 150 7.83 2.82 17.75
C ALA A 150 7.87 1.40 17.16
N ALA A 151 9.08 0.86 17.02
CA ALA A 151 9.34 -0.41 16.38
C ALA A 151 9.65 -1.52 17.38
N SER A 152 9.50 -2.76 16.95
CA SER A 152 9.92 -3.94 17.69
C SER A 152 11.27 -4.42 17.15
N GLY A 153 12.35 -4.23 17.87
CA GLY A 153 13.66 -4.82 17.57
C GLY A 153 14.83 -3.83 17.65
N ASP A 154 16.03 -4.38 17.84
CA ASP A 154 17.29 -3.63 17.85
C ASP A 154 18.00 -3.64 16.48
N THR A 155 17.39 -4.26 15.47
CA THR A 155 17.90 -4.38 14.10
C THR A 155 16.79 -4.15 13.08
N ILE A 156 17.17 -3.83 11.83
CA ILE A 156 16.20 -3.76 10.71
C ILE A 156 15.81 -5.14 10.20
N ASP A 157 16.25 -6.22 10.82
CA ASP A 157 15.90 -7.59 10.41
C ASP A 157 14.40 -7.80 10.47
N MET A 158 13.84 -8.29 9.38
CA MET A 158 12.42 -8.64 9.29
C MET A 158 12.19 -9.76 8.29
N SER A 159 11.09 -10.49 8.49
CA SER A 159 10.66 -11.56 7.59
C SER A 159 9.14 -11.60 7.51
N ASN A 160 8.62 -11.73 6.29
CA ASN A 160 7.21 -11.94 6.01
C ASN A 160 7.05 -12.94 4.84
N GLU A 161 5.83 -13.09 4.34
CA GLU A 161 5.54 -14.03 3.23
C GLU A 161 6.13 -13.59 1.88
N LYS A 162 6.50 -12.31 1.73
CA LYS A 162 7.03 -11.73 0.49
C LYS A 162 8.55 -11.72 0.49
N PHE A 163 9.17 -11.33 1.61
CA PHE A 163 10.63 -11.19 1.69
C PHE A 163 11.18 -11.38 3.10
N THR A 164 12.49 -11.56 3.17
CA THR A 164 13.29 -11.48 4.39
C THR A 164 14.44 -10.52 4.16
N ILE A 165 14.72 -9.63 5.12
CA ILE A 165 15.94 -8.83 5.16
C ILE A 165 16.73 -9.10 6.43
N HIS A 166 18.07 -9.14 6.28
CA HIS A 166 19.02 -9.24 7.38
C HIS A 166 20.08 -8.16 7.23
N TYR A 167 20.18 -7.30 8.22
CA TYR A 167 21.25 -6.31 8.29
C TYR A 167 22.63 -6.96 8.27
N LYS A 168 23.57 -6.40 7.49
CA LYS A 168 24.97 -6.88 7.44
C LYS A 168 25.94 -5.89 8.05
N GLN A 169 26.01 -4.71 7.47
CA GLN A 169 26.96 -3.68 7.87
C GLN A 169 26.56 -2.32 7.33
N HIS A 170 27.21 -1.30 7.81
CA HIS A 170 27.19 0.02 7.20
C HIS A 170 28.59 0.59 7.10
N ARG A 171 28.77 1.59 6.26
CA ARG A 171 29.99 2.40 6.18
C ARG A 171 29.65 3.83 5.77
N VAL A 172 30.46 4.76 6.19
CA VAL A 172 30.45 6.13 5.68
C VAL A 172 31.34 6.21 4.44
N GLY A 173 30.83 6.80 3.38
CA GLY A 173 31.51 7.02 2.11
C GLY A 173 31.37 8.46 1.63
N LYS A 174 31.66 8.65 0.34
CA LYS A 174 31.40 9.90 -0.38
C LYS A 174 30.42 9.65 -1.51
N ASP A 175 29.58 10.64 -1.79
CA ASP A 175 28.78 10.68 -3.00
C ASP A 175 29.52 11.35 -4.17
N TYR A 176 28.94 11.37 -5.35
CA TYR A 176 29.52 12.00 -6.54
C TYR A 176 29.80 13.50 -6.40
N SER A 177 29.18 14.19 -5.43
CA SER A 177 29.45 15.60 -5.13
C SER A 177 30.61 15.76 -4.15
N GLY A 178 31.11 14.66 -3.55
CA GLY A 178 32.11 14.64 -2.49
C GLY A 178 31.55 14.85 -1.10
N ALA A 179 30.21 14.91 -0.94
CA ALA A 179 29.56 14.98 0.36
C ALA A 179 29.60 13.61 1.07
N SER A 180 29.46 13.61 2.40
CA SER A 180 29.43 12.36 3.17
C SER A 180 28.09 11.65 2.98
N CYS A 181 28.12 10.34 2.75
CA CYS A 181 26.94 9.50 2.67
C CYS A 181 27.09 8.21 3.48
N LEU A 182 25.99 7.70 3.99
CA LEU A 182 25.86 6.43 4.68
C LEU A 182 25.49 5.35 3.67
N LEU A 183 26.26 4.27 3.58
CA LEU A 183 25.93 3.07 2.81
C LEU A 183 25.49 1.99 3.79
N VAL A 184 24.30 1.46 3.59
CA VAL A 184 23.68 0.40 4.40
C VAL A 184 23.55 -0.86 3.58
N TYR A 185 24.17 -1.95 4.04
CA TYR A 185 24.16 -3.26 3.38
C TYR A 185 23.29 -4.23 4.16
N TYR A 186 22.43 -4.94 3.43
CA TYR A 186 21.61 -6.01 3.98
C TYR A 186 21.40 -7.14 2.96
N ASP A 187 21.16 -8.35 3.45
CA ASP A 187 20.75 -9.45 2.60
C ASP A 187 19.23 -9.37 2.39
N TYR A 188 18.82 -9.43 1.15
CA TYR A 188 17.42 -9.54 0.74
C TYR A 188 17.17 -10.92 0.17
N SER A 189 16.11 -11.59 0.64
CA SER A 189 15.65 -12.88 0.14
C SER A 189 14.22 -12.75 -0.34
N ASN A 190 13.94 -13.23 -1.55
CA ASN A 190 12.59 -13.28 -2.09
C ASN A 190 11.87 -14.54 -1.59
N ASN A 191 10.90 -14.38 -0.68
CA ASN A 191 10.05 -15.46 -0.14
C ASN A 191 8.77 -15.67 -0.97
N GLY A 192 8.50 -14.76 -1.91
CA GLY A 192 7.30 -14.80 -2.73
C GLY A 192 7.31 -15.92 -3.78
N THR A 193 6.30 -15.94 -4.62
CA THR A 193 6.11 -16.92 -5.69
C THR A 193 6.51 -16.42 -7.07
N SER A 194 6.83 -15.13 -7.19
CA SER A 194 7.23 -14.45 -8.43
C SER A 194 8.57 -13.73 -8.24
N PRO A 195 9.33 -13.46 -9.32
CA PRO A 195 10.52 -12.62 -9.25
C PRO A 195 10.19 -11.25 -8.66
N SER A 196 11.04 -10.74 -7.77
CA SER A 196 10.90 -9.41 -7.14
C SER A 196 12.28 -8.84 -6.83
N SER A 197 12.36 -7.58 -6.38
CA SER A 197 13.62 -6.94 -6.00
C SER A 197 13.49 -6.24 -4.65
N ALA A 198 14.64 -5.97 -4.01
CA ALA A 198 14.65 -5.23 -2.75
C ALA A 198 14.02 -3.84 -2.91
N MET A 199 14.23 -3.17 -4.04
CA MET A 199 13.63 -1.86 -4.33
C MET A 199 12.09 -1.89 -4.34
N VAL A 200 11.50 -3.00 -4.77
CA VAL A 200 10.04 -3.15 -4.88
C VAL A 200 9.41 -3.60 -3.57
N ASP A 201 10.12 -4.41 -2.79
CA ASP A 201 9.54 -5.05 -1.60
C ASP A 201 9.88 -4.34 -0.29
N VAL A 202 11.04 -3.63 -0.23
CA VAL A 202 11.59 -3.09 1.02
C VAL A 202 11.52 -1.57 1.03
N SER A 203 10.88 -1.01 2.04
CA SER A 203 11.01 0.41 2.40
C SER A 203 12.09 0.53 3.47
N LEU A 204 13.22 1.17 3.16
CA LEU A 204 14.25 1.51 4.12
C LEU A 204 14.41 3.02 4.17
N GLN A 205 14.17 3.62 5.32
CA GLN A 205 14.35 5.05 5.58
C GLN A 205 15.44 5.25 6.60
N ALA A 206 16.19 6.33 6.47
CA ALA A 206 17.22 6.74 7.41
C ALA A 206 16.89 8.13 7.99
N TYR A 207 17.07 8.29 9.29
CA TYR A 207 16.77 9.53 10.01
C TYR A 207 18.01 9.97 10.77
N GLN A 208 18.31 11.26 10.72
CA GLN A 208 19.38 11.89 11.50
C GLN A 208 18.84 13.18 12.12
N ASN A 209 19.00 13.36 13.44
CA ASN A 209 18.45 14.51 14.17
C ASN A 209 16.95 14.70 14.00
N GLY A 210 16.18 13.61 13.77
CA GLY A 210 14.75 13.65 13.53
C GLY A 210 14.34 14.04 12.11
N GLN A 211 15.29 14.24 11.19
CA GLN A 211 15.02 14.52 9.77
C GLN A 211 15.24 13.27 8.92
N VAL A 212 14.39 13.06 7.90
CA VAL A 212 14.59 12.00 6.91
C VAL A 212 15.78 12.34 6.03
N LEU A 213 16.69 11.39 5.86
CA LEU A 213 17.82 11.54 4.96
C LEU A 213 17.41 11.22 3.51
N SER A 214 17.82 12.06 2.58
CA SER A 214 17.64 11.81 1.16
C SER A 214 18.52 10.67 0.67
N ALA A 215 18.07 9.93 -0.36
CA ALA A 215 18.92 8.97 -1.05
C ALA A 215 20.17 9.64 -1.63
N ALA A 216 21.29 8.95 -1.58
CA ALA A 216 22.56 9.40 -2.14
C ALA A 216 23.02 8.46 -3.25
N ILE A 217 23.79 8.98 -4.20
CA ILE A 217 24.50 8.19 -5.22
C ILE A 217 25.98 8.14 -4.81
N PRO A 218 26.47 7.03 -4.21
CA PRO A 218 27.85 6.97 -3.75
C PRO A 218 28.85 6.97 -4.90
N GLU A 219 30.06 7.45 -4.60
CA GLU A 219 31.18 7.41 -5.54
C GLU A 219 31.74 5.99 -5.65
N GLY A 220 32.05 5.56 -6.86
CA GLY A 220 32.65 4.26 -7.16
C GLY A 220 31.64 3.18 -7.49
N ASP A 221 32.16 2.06 -7.99
CA ASP A 221 31.36 0.88 -8.36
C ASP A 221 31.17 -0.02 -7.14
N ASP A 222 29.94 -0.36 -6.82
CA ASP A 222 29.58 -1.30 -5.75
C ASP A 222 28.44 -2.20 -6.25
N GLU A 223 28.75 -3.47 -6.46
CA GLU A 223 27.81 -4.46 -6.98
C GLU A 223 26.52 -4.54 -6.15
N ALA A 224 26.61 -4.33 -4.84
CA ALA A 224 25.44 -4.38 -3.95
C ALA A 224 24.43 -3.24 -4.22
N ILE A 225 24.89 -2.11 -4.77
CA ILE A 225 24.00 -1.01 -5.20
C ILE A 225 23.21 -1.44 -6.43
N ASP A 226 23.88 -2.05 -7.41
CA ASP A 226 23.24 -2.53 -8.64
C ASP A 226 22.23 -3.66 -8.31
N GLN A 227 22.56 -4.51 -7.34
CA GLN A 227 21.70 -5.60 -6.88
C GLN A 227 20.40 -5.12 -6.23
N PHE A 228 20.35 -3.90 -5.70
CA PHE A 228 19.13 -3.34 -5.10
C PHE A 228 17.94 -3.31 -6.07
N MET A 229 18.19 -3.05 -7.35
CA MET A 229 17.17 -3.01 -8.41
C MET A 229 17.05 -4.33 -9.19
N THR A 230 17.96 -5.28 -8.96
CA THR A 230 17.99 -6.53 -9.73
C THR A 230 16.89 -7.49 -9.27
N GLU A 231 16.19 -8.11 -10.23
CA GLU A 231 15.19 -9.14 -9.94
C GLU A 231 15.82 -10.39 -9.32
N VAL A 232 15.29 -10.82 -8.19
CA VAL A 232 15.68 -12.02 -7.45
C VAL A 232 14.59 -13.07 -7.60
N GLN A 233 14.95 -14.27 -8.03
CA GLN A 233 14.00 -15.38 -8.19
C GLN A 233 13.47 -15.87 -6.84
N PRO A 234 12.25 -16.45 -6.79
CA PRO A 234 11.72 -17.06 -5.58
C PRO A 234 12.69 -17.99 -4.88
N GLY A 235 12.87 -17.82 -3.57
CA GLY A 235 13.78 -18.61 -2.74
C GLY A 235 15.28 -18.27 -2.90
N GLN A 236 15.64 -17.25 -3.68
CA GLN A 236 17.01 -16.77 -3.81
C GLN A 236 17.24 -15.53 -2.93
N ALA A 237 18.51 -15.26 -2.65
CA ALA A 237 18.93 -14.12 -1.85
C ALA A 237 20.12 -13.40 -2.51
N VAL A 238 20.20 -12.08 -2.30
CA VAL A 238 21.30 -11.22 -2.72
C VAL A 238 21.65 -10.24 -1.62
N THR A 239 22.91 -9.76 -1.62
CA THR A 239 23.28 -8.63 -0.79
C THR A 239 23.03 -7.35 -1.58
N VAL A 240 22.32 -6.39 -0.96
CA VAL A 240 21.99 -5.09 -1.56
C VAL A 240 22.56 -3.96 -0.71
N CYS A 241 22.70 -2.78 -1.32
CA CYS A 241 23.13 -1.56 -0.64
C CYS A 241 22.19 -0.41 -0.99
N GLN A 242 21.78 0.34 0.04
CA GLN A 242 21.13 1.64 -0.12
C GLN A 242 22.00 2.72 0.51
N ALA A 243 22.05 3.89 -0.10
CA ALA A 243 22.86 5.00 0.37
C ALA A 243 22.00 6.24 0.68
N PHE A 244 22.41 6.97 1.75
CA PHE A 244 21.70 8.14 2.27
C PHE A 244 22.68 9.30 2.49
N SER A 245 22.28 10.52 2.15
CA SER A 245 23.06 11.73 2.38
C SER A 245 23.11 12.05 3.87
N LEU A 246 24.31 12.17 4.46
CA LEU A 246 24.48 12.53 5.86
C LEU A 246 24.40 14.04 6.06
N ILE A 247 23.75 14.46 7.15
CA ILE A 247 23.68 15.86 7.59
C ILE A 247 24.94 16.20 8.41
N ASP A 248 25.33 15.30 9.32
CA ASP A 248 26.47 15.44 10.21
C ASP A 248 27.06 14.07 10.63
N GLU A 249 27.81 13.99 11.74
CA GLU A 249 28.40 12.76 12.26
C GLU A 249 27.60 12.13 13.41
N SER A 250 26.35 12.59 13.66
CA SER A 250 25.48 12.03 14.69
C SER A 250 24.94 10.65 14.27
N ASP A 251 24.44 9.90 15.26
CA ASP A 251 23.84 8.58 15.03
C ASP A 251 22.68 8.66 14.04
N VAL A 252 22.51 7.62 13.24
CA VAL A 252 21.43 7.48 12.27
C VAL A 252 20.44 6.41 12.74
N THR A 253 19.16 6.72 12.75
CA THR A 253 18.11 5.73 12.97
C THR A 253 17.65 5.21 11.62
N LEU A 254 17.79 3.90 11.39
CA LEU A 254 17.16 3.21 10.26
C LEU A 254 15.76 2.74 10.65
N GLN A 255 14.87 2.80 9.70
CA GLN A 255 13.52 2.24 9.78
C GLN A 255 13.25 1.41 8.53
N ALA A 256 12.97 0.11 8.71
CA ALA A 256 12.65 -0.80 7.63
C ALA A 256 11.21 -1.31 7.75
N GLY A 257 10.58 -1.50 6.61
CA GLY A 257 9.23 -2.01 6.49
C GLY A 257 8.96 -2.59 5.10
N GLU A 258 7.74 -3.02 4.86
CA GLU A 258 7.28 -3.42 3.54
C GLU A 258 6.99 -2.17 2.70
N ALA A 259 7.56 -2.09 1.49
CA ALA A 259 7.24 -1.03 0.54
C ALA A 259 5.77 -1.14 0.12
N PHE A 260 5.11 0.02 -0.04
CA PHE A 260 3.71 0.11 -0.45
C PHE A 260 2.73 -0.66 0.45
N SER A 261 3.02 -0.77 1.76
CA SER A 261 2.12 -1.40 2.74
C SER A 261 0.94 -0.47 3.03
N LEU A 262 -0.24 -0.79 2.49
CA LEU A 262 -1.49 -0.11 2.80
C LEU A 262 -2.07 -0.68 4.11
N GLY A 263 -2.16 0.15 5.14
CA GLY A 263 -2.81 -0.23 6.41
C GLY A 263 -1.89 -0.65 7.56
N GLY A 264 -0.63 -0.16 7.61
CA GLY A 264 0.26 -0.31 8.76
C GLY A 264 0.99 -1.65 8.81
N GLY A 265 2.01 -1.81 7.97
CA GLY A 265 2.93 -2.96 8.01
C GLY A 265 3.78 -2.99 9.28
N THR A 266 4.38 -4.15 9.57
CA THR A 266 5.40 -4.27 10.62
C THR A 266 6.60 -3.41 10.25
N VAL A 267 7.05 -2.59 11.19
CA VAL A 267 8.23 -1.72 11.04
C VAL A 267 9.26 -2.14 12.06
N THR A 268 10.52 -2.22 11.63
CA THR A 268 11.69 -2.49 12.50
C THR A 268 12.61 -1.28 12.49
N THR A 269 13.30 -1.02 13.59
CA THR A 269 14.25 0.11 13.69
C THR A 269 15.60 -0.34 14.24
N GLN A 270 16.65 0.37 13.80
CA GLN A 270 18.02 0.16 14.25
C GLN A 270 18.75 1.49 14.35
N ILE A 271 19.50 1.70 15.42
CA ILE A 271 20.37 2.88 15.55
C ILE A 271 21.78 2.50 15.10
N LEU A 272 22.34 3.27 14.18
CA LEU A 272 23.70 3.13 13.68
C LEU A 272 24.58 4.23 14.29
N GLN A 273 25.69 3.82 14.92
CA GLN A 273 26.73 4.73 15.38
C GLN A 273 27.74 4.93 14.25
N LEU A 274 27.95 6.16 13.81
CA LEU A 274 28.83 6.49 12.68
C LEU A 274 30.34 6.59 13.08
N ASN A 275 30.69 6.38 14.36
CA ASN A 275 32.04 6.48 14.89
C ASN A 275 32.83 5.17 14.82
#